data_0616ea2bee44566762d62fc823d1b967
#
_entry.id   0616ea2bee44566762d62fc823d1b967
#
_cell.length_a   1.000
_cell.length_b   1.000
_cell.length_c   1.000
_cell.angle_alpha   90.00
_cell.angle_beta   90.00
_cell.angle_gamma   90.00
#
_symmetry.space_group_name_H-M   'P 1'
#
loop_
_entity.id
_entity.type
_entity.pdbx_description
1 polymer ?
#
loop_
_entity_poly.entity_id
_entity_poly.type
_entity_poly.pdbx_seq_one_letter_code
_entity_poly.pdbx_strand_id
1 'polypeptide(L)'
;MPIYNKIIFVCMENICQSPMAASLMKYMKKDEWLVVESRGLIVLFPEPYSAKAVTIMRNHGYNLENDTARQLEETDFGEKTLILTMNRDEKQKVISEYSGAVNVYTIMEFADSSGDIMDPYGGENELYEMFYASIHTWVTRVENKIHEINTKEDMK
;
A
#
# COMPACT_ATOMS: atom_id res chain seq x y z
N MET A 1 18.24 -8.45 12.72
CA MET A 1 17.94 -7.96 11.34
C MET A 1 16.43 -8.02 11.10
N PRO A 2 15.80 -6.95 10.63
CA PRO A 2 14.37 -7.01 10.33
C PRO A 2 14.09 -7.96 9.14
N ILE A 3 12.91 -8.59 9.14
CA ILE A 3 12.47 -9.41 8.01
C ILE A 3 12.13 -8.52 6.81
N TYR A 4 11.40 -7.42 7.07
CA TYR A 4 11.08 -6.44 6.05
C TYR A 4 11.60 -5.06 6.45
N ASN A 5 12.33 -4.43 5.56
CA ASN A 5 12.76 -3.05 5.76
C ASN A 5 12.08 -2.06 4.80
N LYS A 6 11.24 -2.58 3.91
CA LYS A 6 10.51 -1.75 2.94
C LYS A 6 9.15 -2.36 2.63
N ILE A 7 8.14 -1.50 2.51
CA ILE A 7 6.80 -1.89 2.07
C ILE A 7 6.44 -1.06 0.85
N ILE A 8 5.90 -1.72 -0.17
CA ILE A 8 5.35 -1.04 -1.34
C ILE A 8 3.88 -1.42 -1.47
N PHE A 9 3.00 -0.43 -1.36
CA PHE A 9 1.58 -0.62 -1.65
C PHE A 9 1.36 -0.45 -3.15
N VAL A 10 0.60 -1.37 -3.73
CA VAL A 10 0.38 -1.43 -5.17
C VAL A 10 -1.11 -1.43 -5.48
N CYS A 11 -1.53 -0.59 -6.41
CA CYS A 11 -2.86 -0.63 -7.01
C CYS A 11 -2.71 -0.47 -8.52
N MET A 12 -3.82 -0.35 -9.25
CA MET A 12 -3.74 -0.34 -10.70
C MET A 12 -3.02 0.91 -11.24
N GLU A 13 -3.45 2.10 -10.84
CA GLU A 13 -3.00 3.37 -11.42
C GLU A 13 -2.10 4.21 -10.51
N ASN A 14 -2.00 3.89 -9.24
CA ASN A 14 -1.20 4.62 -8.25
C ASN A 14 -1.59 6.10 -8.09
N ILE A 15 -2.88 6.42 -8.14
CA ILE A 15 -3.36 7.80 -7.95
C ILE A 15 -4.31 7.95 -6.77
N CYS A 16 -4.81 6.87 -6.18
CA CYS A 16 -5.78 6.93 -5.10
C CYS A 16 -5.46 5.92 -3.99
N GLN A 17 -5.77 4.63 -4.22
CA GLN A 17 -5.72 3.59 -3.18
C GLN A 17 -4.32 3.41 -2.59
N SER A 18 -3.33 3.12 -3.42
CA SER A 18 -1.98 2.85 -2.93
C SER A 18 -1.29 4.08 -2.33
N PRO A 19 -1.46 5.30 -2.90
CA PRO A 19 -0.90 6.49 -2.24
C PRO A 19 -1.52 6.75 -0.87
N MET A 20 -2.83 6.54 -0.71
CA MET A 20 -3.50 6.71 0.58
C MET A 20 -2.98 5.69 1.60
N ALA A 21 -2.87 4.43 1.21
CA ALA A 21 -2.35 3.38 2.06
C ALA A 21 -0.91 3.69 2.51
N ALA A 22 -0.06 4.09 1.58
CA ALA A 22 1.33 4.45 1.88
C ALA A 22 1.42 5.63 2.83
N SER A 23 0.61 6.66 2.61
CA SER A 23 0.57 7.84 3.48
C SER A 23 0.18 7.46 4.91
N LEU A 24 -0.88 6.65 5.08
CA LEU A 24 -1.29 6.18 6.40
C LEU A 24 -0.17 5.38 7.07
N MET A 25 0.46 4.46 6.36
CA MET A 25 1.54 3.66 6.93
C MET A 25 2.72 4.54 7.36
N LYS A 26 3.06 5.57 6.60
CA LYS A 26 4.13 6.51 6.97
C LYS A 26 3.85 7.21 8.30
N TYR A 27 2.59 7.54 8.58
CA TYR A 27 2.19 8.15 9.85
C TYR A 27 2.10 7.14 10.99
N MET A 28 1.71 5.91 10.70
CA MET A 28 1.46 4.89 11.73
C MET A 28 2.70 4.10 12.13
N LYS A 29 3.68 3.96 11.25
CA LYS A 29 4.81 3.06 11.47
C LYS A 29 5.55 3.38 12.77
N LYS A 30 5.78 2.34 13.57
CA LYS A 30 6.54 2.44 14.81
C LYS A 30 8.03 2.43 14.56
N ASP A 31 8.46 1.79 13.48
CA ASP A 31 9.87 1.66 13.11
C ASP A 31 10.22 2.75 12.09
N GLU A 32 10.90 3.80 12.53
CA GLU A 32 11.21 4.96 11.69
C GLU A 32 12.05 4.60 10.46
N TRP A 33 12.89 3.58 10.58
CA TRP A 33 13.74 3.11 9.49
C TRP A 33 12.98 2.37 8.38
N LEU A 34 11.73 1.99 8.63
CA LEU A 34 10.92 1.29 7.62
C LEU A 34 10.57 2.23 6.47
N VAL A 35 10.98 1.85 5.26
CA VAL A 35 10.69 2.63 4.05
C VAL A 35 9.32 2.24 3.52
N VAL A 36 8.50 3.23 3.20
CA VAL A 36 7.15 3.01 2.67
C VAL A 36 6.99 3.75 1.35
N GLU A 37 6.57 3.02 0.32
CA GLU A 37 6.35 3.57 -1.01
C GLU A 37 5.06 3.04 -1.61
N SER A 38 4.63 3.60 -2.74
CA SER A 38 3.51 3.10 -3.53
C SER A 38 3.85 3.05 -5.01
N ARG A 39 3.22 2.13 -5.74
CA ARG A 39 3.42 1.93 -7.18
C ARG A 39 2.11 1.56 -7.85
N GLY A 40 2.09 1.69 -9.17
CA GLY A 40 0.96 1.27 -10.00
C GLY A 40 1.36 0.19 -11.00
N LEU A 41 0.40 -0.61 -11.39
CA LEU A 41 0.61 -1.67 -12.37
C LEU A 41 0.58 -1.14 -13.81
N ILE A 42 -0.23 -0.11 -14.07
CA ILE A 42 -0.34 0.52 -15.39
C ILE A 42 -0.28 2.03 -15.19
N VAL A 43 0.91 2.59 -15.32
CA VAL A 43 1.14 4.03 -15.21
C VAL A 43 1.70 4.52 -16.54
N LEU A 44 0.84 5.09 -17.37
CA LEU A 44 1.21 5.54 -18.71
C LEU A 44 2.03 6.83 -18.70
N PHE A 45 1.79 7.67 -17.69
CA PHE A 45 2.57 8.89 -17.46
C PHE A 45 2.43 9.30 -15.99
N PRO A 46 3.32 10.13 -15.44
CA PRO A 46 3.28 10.48 -14.02
C PRO A 46 2.14 11.46 -13.71
N GLU A 47 0.94 10.93 -13.50
CA GLU A 47 -0.23 11.70 -13.12
C GLU A 47 -0.13 12.15 -11.66
N PRO A 48 -0.68 13.34 -11.33
CA PRO A 48 -0.83 13.72 -9.93
C PRO A 48 -1.85 12.82 -9.23
N TYR A 49 -1.74 12.71 -7.90
CA TYR A 49 -2.71 11.93 -7.13
C TYR A 49 -4.11 12.52 -7.25
N SER A 50 -5.13 11.67 -7.12
CA SER A 50 -6.53 12.04 -7.21
C SER A 50 -6.87 13.19 -6.24
N ALA A 51 -7.58 14.22 -6.75
CA ALA A 51 -8.02 15.34 -5.91
C ALA A 51 -8.92 14.86 -4.77
N LYS A 52 -9.77 13.86 -5.02
CA LYS A 52 -10.62 13.28 -3.98
C LYS A 52 -9.80 12.59 -2.89
N ALA A 53 -8.76 11.86 -3.28
CA ALA A 53 -7.87 11.22 -2.33
C ALA A 53 -7.16 12.26 -1.46
N VAL A 54 -6.62 13.31 -2.08
CA VAL A 54 -5.96 14.41 -1.35
C VAL A 54 -6.92 15.07 -0.36
N THR A 55 -8.15 15.35 -0.79
CA THR A 55 -9.16 16.01 0.05
C THR A 55 -9.57 15.15 1.23
N ILE A 56 -9.87 13.87 1.01
CA ILE A 56 -10.26 12.94 2.08
C ILE A 56 -9.14 12.81 3.11
N MET A 57 -7.92 12.64 2.66
CA MET A 57 -6.79 12.53 3.57
C MET A 57 -6.62 13.80 4.41
N ARG A 58 -6.71 14.96 3.77
CA ARG A 58 -6.64 16.26 4.48
C ARG A 58 -7.73 16.40 5.52
N ASN A 59 -8.96 15.99 5.19
CA ASN A 59 -10.10 16.07 6.12
C ASN A 59 -9.88 15.21 7.37
N HIS A 60 -9.06 14.18 7.28
CA HIS A 60 -8.71 13.33 8.42
C HIS A 60 -7.35 13.69 9.04
N GLY A 61 -6.79 14.83 8.67
CA GLY A 61 -5.56 15.33 9.28
C GLY A 61 -4.26 14.82 8.66
N TYR A 62 -4.33 14.19 7.49
CA TYR A 62 -3.16 13.68 6.80
C TYR A 62 -2.88 14.47 5.53
N ASN A 63 -1.62 14.76 5.27
CA ASN A 63 -1.21 15.36 4.01
C ASN A 63 -0.74 14.26 3.07
N LEU A 64 -1.50 14.03 2.01
CA LEU A 64 -1.03 13.18 0.93
C LEU A 64 0.07 13.96 0.19
N GLU A 65 1.23 13.34 0.03
CA GLU A 65 2.37 14.01 -0.56
C GLU A 65 2.06 14.54 -1.96
N ASN A 66 2.64 15.68 -2.31
CA ASN A 66 2.51 16.26 -3.64
C ASN A 66 3.47 15.53 -4.58
N ASP A 67 3.10 14.33 -4.96
CA ASP A 67 3.89 13.45 -5.80
C ASP A 67 3.02 12.94 -6.97
N THR A 68 3.58 12.10 -7.80
CA THR A 68 2.92 11.56 -8.98
C THR A 68 2.95 10.04 -8.99
N ALA A 69 2.06 9.46 -9.78
CA ALA A 69 2.00 8.01 -9.99
C ALA A 69 3.33 7.48 -10.52
N ARG A 70 3.74 6.30 -10.04
CA ARG A 70 4.96 5.62 -10.44
C ARG A 70 4.68 4.16 -10.77
N GLN A 71 5.27 3.70 -11.87
CA GLN A 71 5.14 2.32 -12.33
C GLN A 71 5.94 1.37 -11.45
N LEU A 72 5.33 0.23 -11.11
CA LEU A 72 6.05 -0.87 -10.46
C LEU A 72 7.06 -1.45 -11.45
N GLU A 73 8.30 -1.66 -11.00
CA GLU A 73 9.41 -2.16 -11.82
C GLU A 73 10.05 -3.39 -11.18
N GLU A 74 10.78 -4.18 -11.99
CA GLU A 74 11.49 -5.36 -11.49
C GLU A 74 12.45 -5.02 -10.34
N THR A 75 13.07 -3.85 -10.40
CA THR A 75 14.00 -3.40 -9.36
C THR A 75 13.34 -3.07 -8.01
N ASP A 76 12.00 -2.99 -7.98
CA ASP A 76 11.28 -2.76 -6.73
C ASP A 76 11.22 -4.00 -5.83
N PHE A 77 11.41 -5.19 -6.39
CA PHE A 77 11.35 -6.44 -5.61
C PHE A 77 12.65 -6.73 -4.89
N GLY A 78 12.57 -7.37 -3.73
CA GLY A 78 13.72 -7.76 -2.94
C GLY A 78 13.33 -8.66 -1.78
N GLU A 79 14.30 -9.36 -1.21
CA GLU A 79 14.06 -10.29 -0.10
C GLU A 79 13.45 -9.62 1.14
N LYS A 80 13.77 -8.34 1.35
CA LYS A 80 13.29 -7.57 2.50
C LYS A 80 12.24 -6.54 2.12
N THR A 81 11.69 -6.64 0.92
CA THR A 81 10.63 -5.76 0.44
C THR A 81 9.30 -6.51 0.40
N LEU A 82 8.33 -5.99 1.12
CA LEU A 82 6.96 -6.52 1.13
C LEU A 82 6.13 -5.76 0.10
N ILE A 83 5.47 -6.50 -0.79
CA ILE A 83 4.59 -5.94 -1.81
C ILE A 83 3.15 -6.25 -1.42
N LEU A 84 2.32 -5.21 -1.25
CA LEU A 84 0.93 -5.36 -0.82
C LEU A 84 -0.02 -4.77 -1.86
N THR A 85 -0.86 -5.61 -2.45
CA THR A 85 -1.87 -5.20 -3.42
C THR A 85 -3.22 -4.99 -2.73
N MET A 86 -4.13 -4.29 -3.40
CA MET A 86 -5.47 -4.03 -2.87
C MET A 86 -6.39 -5.23 -3.02
N ASN A 87 -6.20 -6.01 -4.08
CA ASN A 87 -7.06 -7.15 -4.39
C ASN A 87 -6.27 -8.30 -4.98
N ARG A 88 -6.95 -9.41 -5.13
CA ARG A 88 -6.36 -10.65 -5.61
C ARG A 88 -5.95 -10.58 -7.08
N ASP A 89 -6.74 -9.91 -7.90
CA ASP A 89 -6.44 -9.75 -9.33
C ASP A 89 -5.13 -8.98 -9.52
N GLU A 90 -4.91 -7.94 -8.75
CA GLU A 90 -3.65 -7.18 -8.78
C GLU A 90 -2.46 -8.05 -8.37
N LYS A 91 -2.64 -8.86 -7.32
CA LYS A 91 -1.60 -9.80 -6.88
C LYS A 91 -1.24 -10.78 -7.99
N GLN A 92 -2.23 -11.38 -8.64
CA GLN A 92 -2.00 -12.31 -9.74
C GLN A 92 -1.30 -11.64 -10.91
N LYS A 93 -1.67 -10.40 -11.22
CA LYS A 93 -1.02 -9.63 -12.27
C LYS A 93 0.46 -9.38 -11.95
N VAL A 94 0.78 -9.04 -10.71
CA VAL A 94 2.17 -8.88 -10.28
C VAL A 94 2.94 -10.18 -10.47
N ILE A 95 2.42 -11.29 -9.97
CA ILE A 95 3.10 -12.58 -10.03
C ILE A 95 3.30 -13.04 -11.48
N SER A 96 2.31 -12.80 -12.36
CA SER A 96 2.40 -13.26 -13.75
C SER A 96 3.27 -12.36 -14.64
N GLU A 97 3.36 -11.08 -14.36
CA GLU A 97 4.06 -10.12 -15.23
C GLU A 97 5.49 -9.80 -14.81
N TYR A 98 5.85 -10.08 -13.55
CA TYR A 98 7.19 -9.76 -13.03
C TYR A 98 7.91 -11.04 -12.65
N SER A 99 8.99 -11.35 -13.38
CA SER A 99 9.75 -12.60 -13.15
C SER A 99 10.42 -12.64 -11.77
N GLY A 100 10.76 -11.48 -11.23
CA GLY A 100 11.39 -11.36 -9.91
C GLY A 100 10.42 -11.18 -8.76
N ALA A 101 9.11 -11.37 -8.98
CA ALA A 101 8.09 -11.16 -7.95
C ALA A 101 8.31 -12.08 -6.75
N VAL A 102 8.46 -11.49 -5.57
CA VAL A 102 8.66 -12.18 -4.30
C VAL A 102 7.98 -11.35 -3.20
N ASN A 103 7.53 -12.02 -2.14
CA ASN A 103 6.88 -11.37 -1.00
C ASN A 103 5.64 -10.55 -1.40
N VAL A 104 4.82 -11.11 -2.28
CA VAL A 104 3.61 -10.44 -2.79
C VAL A 104 2.38 -11.02 -2.11
N TYR A 105 1.60 -10.16 -1.47
CA TYR A 105 0.36 -10.51 -0.77
C TYR A 105 -0.69 -9.43 -1.04
N THR A 106 -1.97 -9.78 -0.90
CA THR A 106 -2.97 -8.72 -0.75
C THR A 106 -2.87 -8.15 0.67
N ILE A 107 -3.37 -6.93 0.87
CA ILE A 107 -3.39 -6.32 2.20
C ILE A 107 -4.14 -7.20 3.20
N MET A 108 -5.34 -7.67 2.83
CA MET A 108 -6.13 -8.52 3.73
C MET A 108 -5.47 -9.85 4.02
N GLU A 109 -4.87 -10.49 3.01
CA GLU A 109 -4.15 -11.74 3.16
C GLU A 109 -2.99 -11.60 4.15
N PHE A 110 -2.19 -10.55 4.01
CA PHE A 110 -1.09 -10.30 4.92
C PHE A 110 -1.58 -10.02 6.35
N ALA A 111 -2.75 -9.42 6.50
CA ALA A 111 -3.36 -9.14 7.79
C ALA A 111 -4.15 -10.34 8.36
N ASP A 112 -3.87 -11.55 7.85
CA ASP A 112 -4.48 -12.81 8.31
C ASP A 112 -5.99 -12.86 8.10
N SER A 113 -6.45 -12.27 7.01
CA SER A 113 -7.86 -12.28 6.60
C SER A 113 -7.97 -12.67 5.14
N SER A 114 -9.14 -12.55 4.56
CA SER A 114 -9.37 -12.83 3.14
C SER A 114 -10.34 -11.80 2.57
N GLY A 115 -10.22 -11.56 1.27
CA GLY A 115 -11.06 -10.62 0.57
C GLY A 115 -10.25 -9.52 -0.09
N ASP A 116 -10.95 -8.58 -0.66
CA ASP A 116 -10.38 -7.47 -1.41
C ASP A 116 -10.75 -6.14 -0.78
N ILE A 117 -9.83 -5.18 -0.86
CA ILE A 117 -10.13 -3.80 -0.48
C ILE A 117 -11.01 -3.20 -1.58
N MET A 118 -12.08 -2.54 -1.19
CA MET A 118 -13.00 -1.90 -2.13
C MET A 118 -12.32 -0.80 -2.93
N ASP A 119 -12.75 -0.60 -4.18
CA ASP A 119 -12.27 0.48 -5.04
C ASP A 119 -13.34 1.60 -5.07
N PRO A 120 -13.02 2.83 -4.61
CA PRO A 120 -13.99 3.92 -4.64
C PRO A 120 -14.10 4.60 -6.00
N TYR A 121 -13.36 4.14 -7.01
CA TYR A 121 -13.30 4.77 -8.33
C TYR A 121 -14.70 5.01 -8.92
N GLY A 122 -14.91 6.22 -9.41
CA GLY A 122 -16.18 6.63 -9.99
C GLY A 122 -17.27 6.96 -8.96
N GLY A 123 -16.97 6.77 -7.67
CA GLY A 123 -17.92 7.04 -6.60
C GLY A 123 -17.89 8.48 -6.11
N GLU A 124 -18.88 8.82 -5.30
CA GLU A 124 -18.96 10.11 -4.64
C GLU A 124 -18.20 10.10 -3.31
N ASN A 125 -18.21 11.24 -2.62
CA ASN A 125 -17.45 11.43 -1.38
C ASN A 125 -17.71 10.34 -0.31
N GLU A 126 -18.96 9.86 -0.20
CA GLU A 126 -19.29 8.81 0.76
C GLU A 126 -18.50 7.53 0.51
N LEU A 127 -18.31 7.16 -0.76
CA LEU A 127 -17.58 5.97 -1.13
C LEU A 127 -16.09 6.12 -0.79
N TYR A 128 -15.53 7.30 -0.99
CA TYR A 128 -14.16 7.60 -0.61
C TYR A 128 -13.98 7.59 0.92
N GLU A 129 -14.97 8.07 1.67
CA GLU A 129 -14.95 7.98 3.14
C GLU A 129 -15.00 6.52 3.61
N MET A 130 -15.81 5.70 2.97
CA MET A 130 -15.86 4.26 3.26
C MET A 130 -14.52 3.59 2.95
N PHE A 131 -13.91 3.95 1.84
CA PHE A 131 -12.59 3.44 1.49
C PHE A 131 -11.56 3.88 2.54
N TYR A 132 -11.57 5.16 2.93
CA TYR A 132 -10.66 5.66 3.96
C TYR A 132 -10.79 4.85 5.25
N ALA A 133 -12.02 4.65 5.73
CA ALA A 133 -12.25 3.88 6.95
C ALA A 133 -11.72 2.44 6.83
N SER A 134 -11.96 1.82 5.68
CA SER A 134 -11.50 0.46 5.40
C SER A 134 -9.98 0.39 5.36
N ILE A 135 -9.35 1.26 4.57
CA ILE A 135 -7.90 1.21 4.40
C ILE A 135 -7.17 1.57 5.70
N HIS A 136 -7.73 2.47 6.49
CA HIS A 136 -7.20 2.82 7.81
C HIS A 136 -7.15 1.57 8.71
N THR A 137 -8.25 0.83 8.76
CA THR A 137 -8.34 -0.40 9.55
C THR A 137 -7.30 -1.43 9.10
N TRP A 138 -7.22 -1.69 7.81
CA TRP A 138 -6.32 -2.73 7.30
C TRP A 138 -4.86 -2.34 7.36
N VAL A 139 -4.51 -1.08 7.11
CA VAL A 139 -3.13 -0.60 7.25
C VAL A 139 -2.70 -0.67 8.72
N THR A 140 -3.60 -0.37 9.65
CA THR A 140 -3.31 -0.52 11.09
C THR A 140 -2.92 -1.96 11.42
N ARG A 141 -3.67 -2.94 10.91
CA ARG A 141 -3.37 -4.37 11.12
C ARG A 141 -2.05 -4.78 10.47
N VAL A 142 -1.79 -4.29 9.28
CA VAL A 142 -0.52 -4.54 8.59
C VAL A 142 0.65 -4.00 9.41
N GLU A 143 0.53 -2.77 9.92
CA GLU A 143 1.57 -2.15 10.73
C GLU A 143 1.85 -2.97 11.99
N ASN A 144 0.80 -3.36 12.70
CA ASN A 144 0.95 -4.18 13.90
C ASN A 144 1.68 -5.48 13.59
N LYS A 145 1.33 -6.15 12.52
CA LYS A 145 1.97 -7.42 12.13
C LYS A 145 3.42 -7.24 11.75
N ILE A 146 3.74 -6.22 10.96
CA ILE A 146 5.12 -5.96 10.55
C ILE A 146 5.99 -5.62 11.74
N HIS A 147 5.51 -4.78 12.63
CA HIS A 147 6.23 -4.42 13.84
C HIS A 147 6.50 -5.66 14.71
N GLU A 148 5.50 -6.52 14.87
CA GLU A 148 5.63 -7.77 15.61
C GLU A 148 6.66 -8.70 14.97
N ILE A 149 6.56 -8.94 13.66
CA ILE A 149 7.48 -9.81 12.92
C ILE A 149 8.91 -9.30 13.03
N ASN A 150 9.14 -8.02 12.81
CA ASN A 150 10.47 -7.43 12.86
C ASN A 150 11.05 -7.42 14.27
N THR A 151 10.21 -7.17 15.27
CA THR A 151 10.63 -7.18 16.67
C THR A 151 11.03 -8.60 17.12
N LYS A 152 10.27 -9.61 16.73
CA LYS A 152 10.61 -11.00 17.04
C LYS A 152 11.92 -11.43 16.39
N GLU A 153 12.18 -10.99 15.16
CA GLU A 153 13.43 -11.30 14.47
C GLU A 153 14.62 -10.64 15.16
N ASP A 154 14.46 -9.41 15.64
CA ASP A 154 15.52 -8.68 16.35
C ASP A 154 15.86 -9.33 17.70
N MET A 155 14.93 -10.08 18.27
CA MET A 155 15.13 -10.77 19.57
C MET A 155 15.83 -12.12 19.46
N LYS A 156 16.12 -12.59 18.25
CA LYS A 156 16.83 -13.88 18.03
C LYS A 156 18.37 -13.74 18.10
#